data_aae27034ffb8cc87b358ce4a3200cfcf
#
_entry.id   aae27034ffb8cc87b358ce4a3200cfcf
#
_cell.length_a   1.000
_cell.length_b   1.000
_cell.length_c   1.000
_cell.angle_alpha   90.00
_cell.angle_beta   90.00
_cell.angle_gamma   90.00
#
_symmetry.space_group_name_H-M   'P 1'
#
loop_
_entity.id
_entity.type
_entity.pdbx_description
1 polymer ?
#
loop_
_entity_poly.entity_id
_entity_poly.type
_entity_poly.pdbx_seq_one_letter_code
_entity_poly.pdbx_strand_id
1 'polypeptide(L)'
;MSDQQSWVKIKREFDAPIEDVWAMWTDPELFKKWYGPMGMSVPTAEMDVVVGGTRKVCMKMTSPERTMSMWFTGVYKEVRRPSRLVYTESMCTEDGTIISPQSMGMPEGTPDITEVIIELKEVDGKTVMTMAHVGVPEGSAGEGGWNQAFDKLADRLATQD
;
A
#
# COMPACT_ATOMS: atom_id res chain seq x y z
N MET A 1 -22.18 5.36 23.44
CA MET A 1 -21.83 5.90 22.14
C MET A 1 -20.62 5.18 21.58
N SER A 2 -20.75 4.78 20.35
CA SER A 2 -19.65 4.01 19.74
C SER A 2 -18.56 4.96 19.25
N ASP A 3 -17.36 4.78 19.78
CA ASP A 3 -16.22 5.54 19.33
C ASP A 3 -15.38 4.70 18.38
N GLN A 4 -16.05 3.84 17.61
CA GLN A 4 -15.34 3.01 16.67
C GLN A 4 -14.69 3.87 15.59
N GLN A 5 -13.40 3.76 15.51
CA GLN A 5 -12.62 4.43 14.49
C GLN A 5 -12.89 3.74 13.15
N SER A 6 -13.27 4.54 12.14
CA SER A 6 -13.38 4.03 10.78
C SER A 6 -12.03 4.12 10.09
N TRP A 7 -11.61 3.00 9.54
CA TRP A 7 -10.34 2.92 8.83
C TRP A 7 -10.54 3.10 7.34
N VAL A 8 -9.48 3.45 6.64
CA VAL A 8 -9.51 3.60 5.19
C VAL A 8 -10.02 2.31 4.56
N LYS A 9 -11.02 2.47 3.67
CA LYS A 9 -11.55 1.37 2.89
C LYS A 9 -11.92 1.91 1.52
N ILE A 10 -11.31 1.37 0.48
CA ILE A 10 -11.46 1.88 -0.87
C ILE A 10 -11.82 0.72 -1.79
N LYS A 11 -12.83 0.94 -2.63
CA LYS A 11 -13.24 -0.02 -3.64
C LYS A 11 -13.00 0.58 -5.01
N ARG A 12 -12.31 -0.15 -5.86
CA ARG A 12 -12.02 0.27 -7.24
C ARG A 12 -12.28 -0.87 -8.20
N GLU A 13 -12.70 -0.50 -9.40
CA GLU A 13 -12.82 -1.47 -10.49
C GLU A 13 -11.77 -1.14 -11.53
N PHE A 14 -11.01 -2.16 -11.95
CA PHE A 14 -9.98 -1.99 -12.97
C PHE A 14 -10.35 -2.80 -14.20
N ASP A 15 -10.18 -2.20 -15.38
CA ASP A 15 -10.45 -2.89 -16.65
C ASP A 15 -9.21 -3.72 -17.02
N ALA A 16 -8.98 -4.77 -16.26
CA ALA A 16 -7.83 -5.65 -16.41
C ALA A 16 -8.11 -6.99 -15.75
N PRO A 17 -7.47 -8.07 -16.24
CA PRO A 17 -7.64 -9.38 -15.63
C PRO A 17 -7.11 -9.41 -14.20
N ILE A 18 -7.70 -10.28 -13.39
CA ILE A 18 -7.34 -10.38 -11.97
C ILE A 18 -5.86 -10.73 -11.75
N GLU A 19 -5.27 -11.54 -12.63
CA GLU A 19 -3.86 -11.87 -12.51
C GLU A 19 -2.96 -10.66 -12.74
N ASP A 20 -3.37 -9.73 -13.59
CA ASP A 20 -2.59 -8.52 -13.84
C ASP A 20 -2.63 -7.60 -12.62
N VAL A 21 -3.81 -7.48 -11.99
CA VAL A 21 -3.93 -6.67 -10.77
C VAL A 21 -3.14 -7.32 -9.63
N TRP A 22 -3.22 -8.64 -9.50
CA TRP A 22 -2.45 -9.37 -8.50
C TRP A 22 -0.94 -9.13 -8.68
N ALA A 23 -0.47 -9.19 -9.91
CA ALA A 23 0.95 -8.97 -10.20
C ALA A 23 1.40 -7.56 -9.81
N MET A 24 0.54 -6.55 -9.98
CA MET A 24 0.87 -5.18 -9.58
C MET A 24 1.14 -5.06 -8.08
N TRP A 25 0.50 -5.90 -7.27
CA TRP A 25 0.68 -5.90 -5.82
C TRP A 25 1.83 -6.78 -5.36
N THR A 26 2.22 -7.79 -6.15
CA THR A 26 3.13 -8.84 -5.67
C THR A 26 4.47 -8.90 -6.39
N ASP A 27 4.56 -8.33 -7.57
CA ASP A 27 5.82 -8.25 -8.32
C ASP A 27 6.51 -6.93 -7.96
N PRO A 28 7.70 -6.96 -7.35
CA PRO A 28 8.36 -5.71 -6.91
C PRO A 28 8.58 -4.71 -8.03
N GLU A 29 8.92 -5.17 -9.24
CA GLU A 29 9.15 -4.26 -10.35
C GLU A 29 7.88 -3.57 -10.81
N LEU A 30 6.75 -4.26 -10.77
CA LEU A 30 5.46 -3.66 -11.10
C LEU A 30 4.96 -2.78 -9.96
N PHE A 31 5.13 -3.23 -8.72
CA PHE A 31 4.72 -2.49 -7.53
C PHE A 31 5.38 -1.10 -7.47
N LYS A 32 6.65 -1.02 -7.83
CA LYS A 32 7.39 0.24 -7.82
C LYS A 32 6.83 1.28 -8.79
N LYS A 33 6.06 0.85 -9.79
CA LYS A 33 5.57 1.76 -10.82
C LYS A 33 4.35 2.57 -10.39
N TRP A 34 3.63 2.15 -9.36
CA TRP A 34 2.39 2.82 -9.00
C TRP A 34 2.26 3.17 -7.51
N TYR A 35 2.99 2.51 -6.64
CA TYR A 35 2.79 2.65 -5.19
C TYR A 35 3.16 4.05 -4.73
N GLY A 36 2.44 4.52 -3.65
CA GLY A 36 2.69 5.82 -3.05
C GLY A 36 1.89 6.95 -3.69
N PRO A 37 1.76 8.06 -2.98
CA PRO A 37 1.02 9.22 -3.49
C PRO A 37 1.63 9.79 -4.77
N MET A 38 0.85 10.62 -5.45
CA MET A 38 1.32 11.30 -6.65
C MET A 38 2.55 12.14 -6.33
N GLY A 39 3.56 12.07 -7.22
CA GLY A 39 4.80 12.81 -7.02
C GLY A 39 5.87 12.05 -6.27
N MET A 40 5.53 10.86 -5.72
CA MET A 40 6.52 10.03 -5.06
C MET A 40 6.97 8.89 -5.94
N SER A 41 8.22 8.49 -5.79
CA SER A 41 8.76 7.31 -6.47
C SER A 41 9.05 6.22 -5.43
N VAL A 42 9.25 4.99 -5.90
CA VAL A 42 9.58 3.86 -5.04
C VAL A 42 10.88 3.25 -5.57
N PRO A 43 12.03 3.76 -5.11
CA PRO A 43 13.31 3.24 -5.61
C PRO A 43 13.64 1.84 -5.10
N THR A 44 13.05 1.44 -3.97
CA THR A 44 13.32 0.13 -3.37
C THR A 44 12.02 -0.55 -2.98
N ALA A 45 11.87 -1.79 -3.41
CA ALA A 45 10.77 -2.66 -2.97
C ALA A 45 11.33 -4.08 -2.88
N GLU A 46 11.58 -4.54 -1.66
CA GLU A 46 12.03 -5.90 -1.39
C GLU A 46 10.84 -6.64 -0.79
N MET A 47 10.36 -7.64 -1.51
CA MET A 47 9.11 -8.30 -1.15
C MET A 47 9.25 -9.80 -1.32
N ASP A 48 9.14 -10.52 -0.21
CA ASP A 48 9.10 -11.98 -0.21
C ASP A 48 7.65 -12.39 0.00
N VAL A 49 6.92 -12.54 -1.09
CA VAL A 49 5.45 -12.65 -1.06
C VAL A 49 5.04 -14.11 -0.76
N VAL A 50 5.26 -14.49 0.47
CA VAL A 50 4.80 -15.76 1.04
C VAL A 50 4.35 -15.48 2.46
N VAL A 51 3.51 -16.35 3.01
CA VAL A 51 3.07 -16.19 4.41
C VAL A 51 4.30 -16.21 5.32
N GLY A 52 4.44 -15.16 6.14
CA GLY A 52 5.61 -15.00 7.00
C GLY A 52 6.79 -14.32 6.34
N GLY A 53 6.73 -14.09 5.03
CA GLY A 53 7.79 -13.38 4.33
C GLY A 53 7.77 -11.90 4.67
N THR A 54 8.92 -11.25 4.50
CA THR A 54 9.07 -9.84 4.85
C THR A 54 8.97 -8.95 3.62
N ARG A 55 8.65 -7.68 3.88
CA ARG A 55 8.67 -6.65 2.85
C ARG A 55 9.35 -5.41 3.39
N LYS A 56 10.02 -4.69 2.52
CA LYS A 56 10.66 -3.42 2.85
C LYS A 56 10.56 -2.52 1.64
N VAL A 57 9.97 -1.35 1.84
CA VAL A 57 9.64 -0.43 0.74
C VAL A 57 10.11 0.96 1.09
N CYS A 58 10.76 1.62 0.15
CA CYS A 58 11.16 3.03 0.29
C CYS A 58 10.34 3.87 -0.65
N MET A 59 9.70 4.90 -0.11
CA MET A 59 9.05 5.93 -0.92
C MET A 59 9.91 7.19 -0.86
N LYS A 60 10.14 7.81 -2.01
CA LYS A 60 11.02 8.96 -2.12
C LYS A 60 10.30 10.12 -2.77
N MET A 61 10.34 11.27 -2.10
CA MET A 61 9.82 12.52 -2.64
C MET A 61 10.99 13.45 -2.90
N THR A 62 11.07 13.99 -4.12
CA THR A 62 12.12 14.92 -4.49
C THR A 62 11.50 16.27 -4.80
N SER A 63 11.99 17.32 -4.13
CA SER A 63 11.58 18.69 -4.39
C SER A 63 12.82 19.53 -4.65
N PRO A 64 12.66 20.77 -5.19
CA PRO A 64 13.83 21.63 -5.41
C PRO A 64 14.64 21.93 -4.15
N GLU A 65 13.99 21.90 -2.98
CA GLU A 65 14.68 22.23 -1.73
C GLU A 65 15.33 21.01 -1.09
N ARG A 66 14.76 19.82 -1.27
CA ARG A 66 15.29 18.63 -0.60
C ARG A 66 14.67 17.34 -1.15
N THR A 67 15.31 16.25 -0.78
CA THR A 67 14.83 14.91 -1.06
C THR A 67 14.48 14.23 0.26
N MET A 68 13.30 13.64 0.34
CA MET A 68 12.86 12.90 1.52
C MET A 68 12.65 11.44 1.17
N SER A 69 13.13 10.56 2.02
CA SER A 69 12.89 9.11 1.87
C SER A 69 12.16 8.61 3.10
N MET A 70 11.12 7.80 2.86
CA MET A 70 10.35 7.16 3.92
C MET A 70 10.43 5.65 3.72
N TRP A 71 10.78 4.95 4.78
CA TRP A 71 10.93 3.51 4.74
C TRP A 71 9.81 2.84 5.50
N PHE A 72 9.36 1.71 4.97
CA PHE A 72 8.29 0.91 5.58
C PHE A 72 8.72 -0.55 5.57
N THR A 73 8.36 -1.26 6.62
CA THR A 73 8.63 -2.69 6.73
C THR A 73 7.36 -3.41 7.15
N GLY A 74 7.32 -4.72 6.93
CA GLY A 74 6.17 -5.51 7.32
C GLY A 74 6.36 -6.98 7.00
N VAL A 75 5.31 -7.75 7.27
CA VAL A 75 5.29 -9.19 6.96
C VAL A 75 3.98 -9.52 6.25
N TYR A 76 4.00 -10.53 5.40
CA TYR A 76 2.81 -11.03 4.73
C TYR A 76 2.11 -12.01 5.64
N LYS A 77 0.82 -11.76 5.93
CA LYS A 77 0.02 -12.60 6.81
C LYS A 77 -0.84 -13.58 6.04
N GLU A 78 -1.32 -13.17 4.87
CA GLU A 78 -2.08 -14.05 3.97
C GLU A 78 -1.66 -13.80 2.54
N VAL A 79 -1.49 -14.88 1.79
CA VAL A 79 -1.18 -14.81 0.37
C VAL A 79 -2.02 -15.87 -0.32
N ARG A 80 -3.15 -15.46 -0.89
CA ARG A 80 -4.07 -16.36 -1.59
C ARG A 80 -4.24 -15.87 -3.02
N ARG A 81 -3.34 -16.27 -3.84
CA ARG A 81 -3.36 -15.87 -5.25
C ARG A 81 -4.60 -16.35 -5.96
N PRO A 82 -5.26 -15.52 -6.75
CA PRO A 82 -5.03 -14.09 -6.99
C PRO A 82 -6.04 -13.20 -6.27
N SER A 83 -6.62 -13.67 -5.15
CA SER A 83 -7.82 -13.07 -4.58
C SER A 83 -7.62 -12.33 -3.25
N ARG A 84 -6.59 -12.69 -2.48
CA ARG A 84 -6.45 -12.06 -1.16
C ARG A 84 -5.00 -11.91 -0.75
N LEU A 85 -4.63 -10.71 -0.34
CA LEU A 85 -3.29 -10.39 0.15
C LEU A 85 -3.44 -9.56 1.42
N VAL A 86 -2.79 -9.99 2.50
CA VAL A 86 -2.79 -9.24 3.76
C VAL A 86 -1.34 -9.09 4.21
N TYR A 87 -0.95 -7.85 4.50
CA TYR A 87 0.38 -7.60 5.03
C TYR A 87 0.33 -6.50 6.08
N THR A 88 1.34 -6.48 6.95
CA THR A 88 1.50 -5.41 7.92
C THR A 88 2.42 -4.33 7.37
N GLU A 89 2.31 -3.12 7.94
CA GLU A 89 3.15 -2.01 7.53
C GLU A 89 3.49 -1.16 8.74
N SER A 90 4.77 -0.86 8.88
CA SER A 90 5.28 0.01 9.94
C SER A 90 6.31 0.95 9.36
N MET A 91 6.32 2.19 9.84
CA MET A 91 7.39 3.12 9.46
C MET A 91 8.69 2.68 10.10
N CYS A 92 9.78 2.79 9.37
CA CYS A 92 11.07 2.33 9.86
C CYS A 92 12.21 3.17 9.29
N THR A 93 13.41 2.94 9.83
CA THR A 93 14.63 3.48 9.25
C THR A 93 15.09 2.59 8.10
N GLU A 94 16.12 3.04 7.40
CA GLU A 94 16.65 2.26 6.27
C GLU A 94 17.09 0.86 6.69
N ASP A 95 17.57 0.70 7.92
CA ASP A 95 18.01 -0.60 8.42
C ASP A 95 16.87 -1.47 8.97
N GLY A 96 15.63 -0.96 8.91
CA GLY A 96 14.47 -1.73 9.35
C GLY A 96 14.02 -1.50 10.78
N THR A 97 14.67 -0.58 11.50
CA THR A 97 14.28 -0.28 12.88
C THR A 97 12.95 0.48 12.88
N ILE A 98 11.96 -0.04 13.59
CA ILE A 98 10.62 0.56 13.61
C ILE A 98 10.64 1.91 14.31
N ILE A 99 10.01 2.89 13.68
CA ILE A 99 9.88 4.26 14.20
C ILE A 99 8.46 4.44 14.71
N SER A 100 8.31 4.96 15.93
CA SER A 100 6.97 5.23 16.43
C SER A 100 6.36 6.41 15.66
N PRO A 101 5.07 6.33 15.30
CA PRO A 101 4.43 7.45 14.60
C PRO A 101 4.46 8.75 15.40
N GLN A 102 4.39 8.69 16.73
CA GLN A 102 4.41 9.87 17.57
C GLN A 102 5.73 10.63 17.46
N SER A 103 6.82 9.92 17.22
CA SER A 103 8.13 10.57 17.03
C SER A 103 8.19 11.35 15.72
N MET A 104 7.25 11.08 14.80
CA MET A 104 7.13 11.79 13.52
C MET A 104 6.06 12.86 13.57
N GLY A 105 5.55 13.20 14.77
CA GLY A 105 4.53 14.22 14.92
C GLY A 105 3.10 13.76 14.78
N MET A 106 2.85 12.46 14.70
CA MET A 106 1.50 11.94 14.59
C MET A 106 0.82 11.89 15.95
N PRO A 107 -0.52 11.95 16.00
CA PRO A 107 -1.25 11.95 17.25
C PRO A 107 -1.01 10.68 18.09
N GLU A 108 -1.17 10.82 19.39
CA GLU A 108 -1.18 9.65 20.27
C GLU A 108 -2.28 8.70 19.84
N GLY A 109 -2.04 7.42 20.00
CA GLY A 109 -3.00 6.40 19.59
C GLY A 109 -2.81 5.93 18.15
N THR A 110 -1.95 6.62 17.37
CA THR A 110 -1.61 6.12 16.03
C THR A 110 -0.81 4.84 16.19
N PRO A 111 -1.27 3.72 15.61
CA PRO A 111 -0.60 2.43 15.84
C PRO A 111 0.76 2.37 15.16
N ASP A 112 1.70 1.69 15.81
CA ASP A 112 3.02 1.45 15.24
C ASP A 112 2.97 0.49 14.07
N ILE A 113 2.00 -0.43 14.10
CA ILE A 113 1.83 -1.44 13.06
C ILE A 113 0.42 -1.31 12.50
N THR A 114 0.33 -1.16 11.19
CA THR A 114 -0.96 -1.14 10.50
C THR A 114 -1.07 -2.39 9.64
N GLU A 115 -2.25 -2.63 9.10
CA GLU A 115 -2.49 -3.82 8.30
C GLU A 115 -3.22 -3.43 7.02
N VAL A 116 -2.71 -3.91 5.90
CA VAL A 116 -3.31 -3.66 4.59
C VAL A 116 -3.94 -4.96 4.11
N ILE A 117 -5.22 -4.90 3.78
CA ILE A 117 -6.00 -6.05 3.34
C ILE A 117 -6.52 -5.78 1.94
N ILE A 118 -6.12 -6.61 0.98
CA ILE A 118 -6.54 -6.47 -0.41
C ILE A 118 -7.35 -7.70 -0.78
N GLU A 119 -8.55 -7.48 -1.34
CA GLU A 119 -9.36 -8.54 -1.89
C GLU A 119 -9.67 -8.22 -3.35
N LEU A 120 -9.48 -9.20 -4.21
CA LEU A 120 -9.70 -9.05 -5.64
C LEU A 120 -10.76 -10.06 -6.09
N LYS A 121 -11.65 -9.59 -6.95
CA LYS A 121 -12.70 -10.45 -7.51
C LYS A 121 -12.83 -10.12 -9.00
N GLU A 122 -12.84 -11.16 -9.83
CA GLU A 122 -13.02 -10.95 -11.26
C GLU A 122 -14.51 -10.96 -11.59
N VAL A 123 -14.94 -9.93 -12.32
CA VAL A 123 -16.33 -9.80 -12.74
C VAL A 123 -16.33 -9.34 -14.19
N ASP A 124 -16.81 -10.21 -15.10
CA ASP A 124 -16.93 -9.88 -16.53
C ASP A 124 -15.63 -9.41 -17.15
N GLY A 125 -14.53 -10.06 -16.80
CA GLY A 125 -13.22 -9.74 -17.36
C GLY A 125 -12.53 -8.53 -16.71
N LYS A 126 -13.20 -7.90 -15.76
CA LYS A 126 -12.64 -6.80 -14.99
C LYS A 126 -12.36 -7.25 -13.57
N THR A 127 -11.59 -6.47 -12.83
CA THR A 127 -11.25 -6.80 -11.46
C THR A 127 -11.82 -5.76 -10.51
N VAL A 128 -12.60 -6.22 -9.53
CA VAL A 128 -13.06 -5.38 -8.43
C VAL A 128 -12.10 -5.57 -7.27
N MET A 129 -11.49 -4.47 -6.84
CA MET A 129 -10.54 -4.46 -5.74
C MET A 129 -11.16 -3.77 -4.54
N THR A 130 -11.07 -4.41 -3.38
CA THR A 130 -11.39 -3.78 -2.10
C THR A 130 -10.12 -3.76 -1.28
N MET A 131 -9.74 -2.57 -0.81
CA MET A 131 -8.55 -2.41 0.03
C MET A 131 -8.97 -1.76 1.34
N ALA A 132 -8.51 -2.31 2.45
CA ALA A 132 -8.68 -1.72 3.76
C ALA A 132 -7.30 -1.51 4.38
N HIS A 133 -7.09 -0.35 5.01
CA HIS A 133 -5.84 -0.07 5.71
C HIS A 133 -6.17 0.17 7.17
N VAL A 134 -6.14 -0.89 7.95
CA VAL A 134 -6.47 -0.86 9.38
C VAL A 134 -5.36 -0.14 10.13
N GLY A 135 -5.73 0.92 10.83
CA GLY A 135 -4.79 1.78 11.55
C GLY A 135 -4.65 3.16 10.92
N VAL A 136 -5.19 3.36 9.72
CA VAL A 136 -5.15 4.67 9.05
C VAL A 136 -6.59 5.21 9.00
N PRO A 137 -6.87 6.35 9.63
CA PRO A 137 -8.24 6.84 9.72
C PRO A 137 -8.84 7.23 8.38
N GLU A 138 -10.12 6.96 8.25
CA GLU A 138 -10.91 7.42 7.11
C GLU A 138 -10.91 8.95 7.08
N GLY A 139 -10.79 9.52 5.88
CA GLY A 139 -10.75 10.97 5.71
C GLY A 139 -9.40 11.61 5.97
N SER A 140 -8.39 10.81 6.30
CA SER A 140 -7.04 11.32 6.57
C SER A 140 -6.24 11.52 5.28
N ALA A 141 -5.07 12.13 5.41
CA ALA A 141 -4.15 12.29 4.27
C ALA A 141 -3.74 10.93 3.70
N GLY A 142 -3.70 9.90 4.54
CA GLY A 142 -3.38 8.55 4.08
C GLY A 142 -4.38 8.03 3.08
N GLU A 143 -5.67 8.33 3.28
CA GLU A 143 -6.69 7.92 2.32
C GLU A 143 -6.48 8.62 0.98
N GLY A 144 -6.18 9.93 1.00
CA GLY A 144 -5.91 10.66 -0.21
C GLY A 144 -4.70 10.10 -0.97
N GLY A 145 -3.66 9.71 -0.23
CA GLY A 145 -2.49 9.09 -0.83
C GLY A 145 -2.82 7.77 -1.51
N TRP A 146 -3.66 6.95 -0.89
CA TRP A 146 -4.10 5.70 -1.49
C TRP A 146 -4.89 5.94 -2.78
N ASN A 147 -5.79 6.93 -2.79
CA ASN A 147 -6.57 7.23 -3.99
C ASN A 147 -5.66 7.67 -5.14
N GLN A 148 -4.65 8.48 -4.84
CA GLN A 148 -3.68 8.89 -5.86
C GLN A 148 -2.89 7.69 -6.38
N ALA A 149 -2.48 6.79 -5.49
CA ALA A 149 -1.78 5.58 -5.90
C ALA A 149 -2.64 4.72 -6.81
N PHE A 150 -3.92 4.58 -6.49
CA PHE A 150 -4.82 3.77 -7.31
C PHE A 150 -5.11 4.42 -8.67
N ASP A 151 -5.08 5.74 -8.74
CA ASP A 151 -5.16 6.41 -10.06
C ASP A 151 -3.95 6.04 -10.92
N LYS A 152 -2.76 6.00 -10.32
CA LYS A 152 -1.55 5.57 -11.03
C LYS A 152 -1.63 4.09 -11.42
N LEU A 153 -2.18 3.27 -10.53
CA LEU A 153 -2.36 1.84 -10.81
C LEU A 153 -3.28 1.64 -12.01
N ALA A 154 -4.38 2.38 -12.05
CA ALA A 154 -5.31 2.30 -13.17
C ALA A 154 -4.62 2.68 -14.48
N ASP A 155 -3.79 3.73 -14.45
CA ASP A 155 -3.05 4.15 -15.64
C ASP A 155 -2.07 3.09 -16.11
N ARG A 156 -1.38 2.44 -15.19
CA ARG A 156 -0.44 1.38 -15.54
C ARG A 156 -1.13 0.17 -16.15
N LEU A 157 -2.29 -0.19 -15.59
CA LEU A 157 -3.06 -1.31 -16.13
C LEU A 157 -3.58 -1.00 -17.52
N ALA A 158 -3.97 0.24 -17.77
CA ALA A 158 -4.48 0.64 -19.08
C ALA A 158 -3.39 0.68 -20.15
N THR A 159 -2.12 0.87 -19.76
CA THR A 159 -1.00 0.95 -20.71
C THR A 159 -0.22 -0.35 -20.82
N GLN A 160 -0.65 -1.39 -20.11
CA GLN A 160 0.00 -2.68 -20.11
C GLN A 160 -0.41 -3.47 -21.36
N ASP A 161 0.54 -3.92 -22.14
CA ASP A 161 0.30 -4.73 -23.34
C ASP A 161 0.48 -6.21 -23.06
#